data_78ea98f5e77758a7b8953256a732707b
#
_entry.id   78ea98f5e77758a7b8953256a732707b
#
_cell.length_a   1.000
_cell.length_b   1.000
_cell.length_c   1.000
_cell.angle_alpha   90.00
_cell.angle_beta   90.00
_cell.angle_gamma   90.00
#
_symmetry.space_group_name_H-M   'P 1'
#
loop_
_entity.id
_entity.type
_entity.pdbx_description
1 polymer ?
#
loop_
_entity_poly.entity_id
_entity_poly.type
_entity_poly.pdbx_seq_one_letter_code
_entity_poly.pdbx_strand_id
1 'polypeptide(L)'
;MNITIVAPYCSLPSEPHFNRFWYLAELLSQSHDVLLITSNFKHYDKSFRRPQDAEAASKGRLKVMLLEESGYGKNVSLDRVKSHHVFVKNFEQWLKNCRPGEQDVVFSAYPLIATNLLLGEHKARLGYKLIIDVQDVWPESFSSVVPFLKKIPHNLLPFSSRANRAYRYADALVAVSQTYLDRAKEANPNVPGEVVYSGADFPKLDAAPAKDFGDSKTRFFYLGTLSYSYDVETVCKGVRKLLDDGENVELHIMGGGPDLDRLKQYACEDIKFYGYIPYAEMMSVAKGCDISVNAIHSYAMQSITNKLSDYMALQKPILNSQVNDEVAEVLTLLPHADYRSGDVDSFVQAAKDILARKNDPVQSDEIVRRFKRDVAYQKIVNLIERLAHE
;
A
#
# COMPACT_ATOMS: atom_id res chain seq x y z
N MET A 1 -20.16 7.30 -18.32
CA MET A 1 -19.12 8.34 -18.16
C MET A 1 -17.81 7.84 -18.73
N ASN A 2 -16.96 8.76 -19.16
CA ASN A 2 -15.60 8.48 -19.62
C ASN A 2 -14.62 8.81 -18.50
N ILE A 3 -14.01 7.80 -17.92
CA ILE A 3 -13.09 7.94 -16.80
C ILE A 3 -11.67 7.61 -17.27
N THR A 4 -10.72 8.49 -17.00
CA THR A 4 -9.31 8.22 -17.26
C THR A 4 -8.56 8.01 -15.95
N ILE A 5 -7.91 6.86 -15.80
CA ILE A 5 -7.02 6.56 -14.68
C ILE A 5 -5.58 6.72 -15.15
N VAL A 6 -4.82 7.60 -14.50
CA VAL A 6 -3.41 7.86 -14.80
C VAL A 6 -2.55 7.27 -13.68
N ALA A 7 -1.94 6.13 -13.93
CA ALA A 7 -1.18 5.38 -12.94
C ALA A 7 0.12 4.80 -13.52
N PRO A 8 1.22 5.59 -13.58
CA PRO A 8 2.48 5.19 -14.21
C PRO A 8 3.07 3.89 -13.70
N TYR A 9 2.83 3.56 -12.43
CA TYR A 9 3.34 2.36 -11.76
C TYR A 9 2.30 1.24 -11.62
N CYS A 10 1.23 1.28 -12.44
CA CYS A 10 0.19 0.25 -12.37
C CYS A 10 0.73 -1.10 -12.89
N SER A 11 0.47 -2.17 -12.13
CA SER A 11 0.69 -3.54 -12.57
C SER A 11 -0.54 -4.06 -13.31
N LEU A 12 -0.30 -4.81 -14.39
CA LEU A 12 -1.37 -5.46 -15.18
C LEU A 12 -1.71 -6.86 -14.61
N PRO A 13 -2.84 -7.49 -15.00
CA PRO A 13 -3.28 -8.78 -14.43
C PRO A 13 -2.29 -9.93 -14.57
N SER A 14 -1.47 -9.92 -15.62
CA SER A 14 -0.43 -10.93 -15.84
C SER A 14 0.78 -10.77 -14.92
N GLU A 15 0.82 -9.72 -14.12
CA GLU A 15 1.92 -9.39 -13.23
C GLU A 15 1.61 -9.80 -11.78
N PRO A 16 2.63 -10.16 -10.97
CA PRO A 16 2.42 -10.89 -9.71
C PRO A 16 1.85 -10.06 -8.56
N HIS A 17 1.75 -8.74 -8.70
CA HIS A 17 1.43 -7.86 -7.57
C HIS A 17 0.03 -7.25 -7.70
N PHE A 18 -0.70 -7.23 -6.57
CA PHE A 18 -1.92 -6.42 -6.47
C PHE A 18 -1.61 -4.96 -6.80
N ASN A 19 -2.49 -4.36 -7.61
CA ASN A 19 -2.42 -2.94 -7.89
C ASN A 19 -3.79 -2.27 -7.70
N ARG A 20 -3.82 -1.24 -6.88
CA ARG A 20 -4.99 -0.45 -6.53
C ARG A 20 -5.68 0.15 -7.76
N PHE A 21 -4.90 0.68 -8.70
CA PHE A 21 -5.45 1.35 -9.88
C PHE A 21 -6.01 0.36 -10.88
N TRP A 22 -5.39 -0.81 -11.00
CA TRP A 22 -5.96 -1.90 -11.80
C TRP A 22 -7.31 -2.35 -11.23
N TYR A 23 -7.35 -2.62 -9.92
CA TYR A 23 -8.58 -3.03 -9.24
C TYR A 23 -9.70 -2.00 -9.42
N LEU A 24 -9.38 -0.71 -9.25
CA LEU A 24 -10.33 0.38 -9.45
C LEU A 24 -10.80 0.46 -10.93
N ALA A 25 -9.89 0.28 -11.89
CA ALA A 25 -10.22 0.27 -13.31
C ALA A 25 -11.20 -0.86 -13.66
N GLU A 26 -10.97 -2.08 -13.15
CA GLU A 26 -11.89 -3.20 -13.32
C GLU A 26 -13.27 -2.90 -12.69
N LEU A 27 -13.29 -2.37 -11.48
CA LEU A 27 -14.53 -2.04 -10.78
C LEU A 27 -15.35 -0.99 -11.54
N LEU A 28 -14.73 0.10 -11.95
CA LEU A 28 -15.38 1.18 -12.71
C LEU A 28 -15.83 0.74 -14.11
N SER A 29 -15.09 -0.15 -14.75
CA SER A 29 -15.41 -0.62 -16.11
C SER A 29 -16.68 -1.49 -16.19
N GLN A 30 -17.22 -1.90 -15.06
CA GLN A 30 -18.52 -2.58 -15.01
C GLN A 30 -19.67 -1.66 -15.48
N SER A 31 -19.54 -0.34 -15.22
CA SER A 31 -20.60 0.64 -15.51
C SER A 31 -20.15 1.80 -16.40
N HIS A 32 -18.85 2.06 -16.52
CA HIS A 32 -18.30 3.24 -17.19
C HIS A 32 -17.25 2.85 -18.23
N ASP A 33 -17.00 3.74 -19.20
CA ASP A 33 -15.89 3.60 -20.14
C ASP A 33 -14.61 4.10 -19.47
N VAL A 34 -13.62 3.21 -19.32
CA VAL A 34 -12.41 3.46 -18.56
C VAL A 34 -11.18 3.39 -19.45
N LEU A 35 -10.36 4.41 -19.43
CA LEU A 35 -9.02 4.43 -20.00
C LEU A 35 -7.98 4.39 -18.88
N LEU A 36 -7.22 3.29 -18.78
CA LEU A 36 -6.08 3.19 -17.87
C LEU A 36 -4.79 3.52 -18.62
N ILE A 37 -4.12 4.60 -18.21
CA ILE A 37 -2.81 5.02 -18.76
C ILE A 37 -1.72 4.60 -17.78
N THR A 38 -0.79 3.78 -18.24
CA THR A 38 0.35 3.32 -17.45
C THR A 38 1.64 3.32 -18.27
N SER A 39 2.80 3.06 -17.63
CA SER A 39 4.07 2.95 -18.34
C SER A 39 4.22 1.61 -19.07
N ASN A 40 4.97 1.60 -20.18
CA ASN A 40 5.44 0.36 -20.78
C ASN A 40 6.58 -0.29 -19.96
N PHE A 41 7.17 0.42 -18.99
CA PHE A 41 8.24 -0.09 -18.13
C PHE A 41 7.68 -0.64 -16.80
N LYS A 42 8.04 -1.87 -16.47
CA LYS A 42 7.68 -2.53 -15.21
C LYS A 42 8.69 -2.21 -14.12
N HIS A 43 8.27 -1.40 -13.15
CA HIS A 43 9.15 -0.88 -12.11
C HIS A 43 9.62 -1.94 -11.09
N TYR A 44 8.93 -3.08 -10.99
CA TYR A 44 9.28 -4.13 -10.02
C TYR A 44 10.39 -5.06 -10.51
N ASP A 45 10.39 -5.45 -11.81
CA ASP A 45 11.38 -6.36 -12.40
C ASP A 45 12.32 -5.70 -13.41
N LYS A 46 12.13 -4.38 -13.68
CA LYS A 46 12.96 -3.56 -14.58
C LYS A 46 12.91 -4.02 -16.03
N SER A 47 11.81 -4.59 -16.47
CA SER A 47 11.59 -5.04 -17.85
C SER A 47 10.49 -4.21 -18.55
N PHE A 48 10.29 -4.45 -19.82
CA PHE A 48 9.32 -3.70 -20.63
C PHE A 48 8.13 -4.57 -21.02
N ARG A 49 6.94 -3.96 -21.01
CA ARG A 49 5.72 -4.49 -21.58
C ARG A 49 5.72 -4.36 -23.09
N ARG A 50 5.13 -5.30 -23.76
CA ARG A 50 4.85 -5.25 -25.18
C ARG A 50 3.46 -4.67 -25.43
N PRO A 51 3.16 -4.11 -26.61
CA PRO A 51 1.80 -3.63 -26.93
C PRO A 51 0.71 -4.69 -26.71
N GLN A 52 1.01 -5.96 -27.01
CA GLN A 52 0.10 -7.09 -26.83
C GLN A 52 -0.31 -7.30 -25.35
N ASP A 53 0.54 -6.91 -24.40
CA ASP A 53 0.22 -7.03 -22.97
C ASP A 53 -0.90 -6.06 -22.58
N ALA A 54 -0.95 -4.85 -23.18
CA ALA A 54 -2.04 -3.90 -23.02
C ALA A 54 -3.32 -4.35 -23.74
N GLU A 55 -3.20 -4.90 -24.95
CA GLU A 55 -4.34 -5.45 -25.69
C GLU A 55 -5.00 -6.59 -24.92
N ALA A 56 -4.20 -7.52 -24.37
CA ALA A 56 -4.70 -8.64 -23.56
C ALA A 56 -5.36 -8.19 -22.25
N ALA A 57 -4.90 -7.08 -21.68
CA ALA A 57 -5.47 -6.48 -20.48
C ALA A 57 -6.75 -5.67 -20.74
N SER A 58 -6.94 -5.19 -21.97
CA SER A 58 -8.13 -4.42 -22.38
C SER A 58 -9.31 -5.36 -22.57
N LYS A 59 -10.43 -5.09 -21.86
CA LYS A 59 -11.68 -5.92 -21.94
C LYS A 59 -12.91 -5.03 -21.81
N GLY A 60 -13.90 -5.26 -22.69
CA GLY A 60 -15.18 -4.56 -22.63
C GLY A 60 -15.01 -3.04 -22.65
N ARG A 61 -15.40 -2.37 -21.57
CA ARG A 61 -15.29 -0.92 -21.38
C ARG A 61 -13.93 -0.46 -20.85
N LEU A 62 -13.03 -1.39 -20.48
CA LEU A 62 -11.68 -1.06 -20.02
C LEU A 62 -10.70 -1.10 -21.20
N LYS A 63 -10.06 0.03 -21.45
CA LYS A 63 -8.93 0.16 -22.39
C LYS A 63 -7.66 0.48 -21.62
N VAL A 64 -6.56 -0.15 -22.00
CA VAL A 64 -5.23 0.08 -21.43
C VAL A 64 -4.34 0.75 -22.46
N MET A 65 -3.70 1.85 -22.08
CA MET A 65 -2.73 2.57 -22.89
C MET A 65 -1.37 2.53 -22.21
N LEU A 66 -0.35 2.07 -22.94
CA LEU A 66 1.04 2.12 -22.50
C LEU A 66 1.70 3.39 -23.04
N LEU A 67 2.28 4.19 -22.16
CA LEU A 67 3.17 5.28 -22.54
C LEU A 67 4.62 4.84 -22.39
N GLU A 68 5.45 5.23 -23.34
CA GLU A 68 6.86 4.88 -23.36
C GLU A 68 7.63 5.57 -22.22
N GLU A 69 8.54 4.81 -21.63
CA GLU A 69 9.50 5.23 -20.62
C GLU A 69 10.86 4.61 -20.98
N SER A 70 11.97 5.27 -20.68
CA SER A 70 13.30 4.74 -21.05
C SER A 70 13.80 3.62 -20.12
N GLY A 71 13.16 3.47 -18.98
CA GLY A 71 13.54 2.47 -17.97
C GLY A 71 14.79 2.86 -17.17
N TYR A 72 15.05 2.10 -16.08
CA TYR A 72 16.23 2.26 -15.23
C TYR A 72 16.52 0.98 -14.44
N GLY A 73 17.80 0.77 -14.07
CA GLY A 73 18.21 -0.41 -13.30
C GLY A 73 18.08 -0.24 -11.77
N LYS A 74 18.29 0.98 -11.24
CA LYS A 74 18.29 1.28 -9.80
C LYS A 74 17.22 2.31 -9.42
N ASN A 75 16.53 2.06 -8.30
CA ASN A 75 15.44 2.95 -7.82
C ASN A 75 15.91 4.35 -7.43
N VAL A 76 17.16 4.52 -7.03
CA VAL A 76 17.78 5.82 -6.78
C VAL A 76 18.88 6.01 -7.82
N SER A 77 18.56 6.72 -8.91
CA SER A 77 19.48 6.95 -10.02
C SER A 77 19.05 8.13 -10.91
N LEU A 78 19.97 8.72 -11.63
CA LEU A 78 19.69 9.73 -12.66
C LEU A 78 18.87 9.14 -13.82
N ASP A 79 19.10 7.86 -14.16
CA ASP A 79 18.33 7.16 -15.20
C ASP A 79 16.84 7.10 -14.84
N ARG A 80 16.48 6.94 -13.55
CA ARG A 80 15.09 7.01 -13.13
C ARG A 80 14.48 8.40 -13.37
N VAL A 81 15.23 9.46 -13.09
CA VAL A 81 14.77 10.84 -13.36
C VAL A 81 14.55 11.04 -14.85
N LYS A 82 15.50 10.58 -15.68
CA LYS A 82 15.39 10.62 -17.16
C LYS A 82 14.19 9.81 -17.67
N SER A 83 14.00 8.61 -17.13
CA SER A 83 12.88 7.74 -17.48
C SER A 83 11.54 8.41 -17.20
N HIS A 84 11.36 8.96 -15.99
CA HIS A 84 10.16 9.74 -15.64
C HIS A 84 9.95 10.96 -16.55
N HIS A 85 11.03 11.63 -16.97
CA HIS A 85 10.94 12.75 -17.90
C HIS A 85 10.39 12.32 -19.26
N VAL A 86 10.84 11.17 -19.78
CA VAL A 86 10.33 10.60 -21.04
C VAL A 86 8.83 10.28 -20.90
N PHE A 87 8.42 9.63 -19.81
CA PHE A 87 7.01 9.37 -19.55
C PHE A 87 6.18 10.66 -19.54
N VAL A 88 6.62 11.67 -18.78
CA VAL A 88 5.93 12.95 -18.66
C VAL A 88 5.80 13.65 -20.01
N LYS A 89 6.84 13.62 -20.86
CA LYS A 89 6.81 14.19 -22.21
C LYS A 89 5.77 13.48 -23.09
N ASN A 90 5.72 12.15 -23.07
CA ASN A 90 4.75 11.38 -23.84
C ASN A 90 3.31 11.61 -23.30
N PHE A 91 3.16 11.74 -22.00
CA PHE A 91 1.88 12.07 -21.37
C PHE A 91 1.41 13.48 -21.75
N GLU A 92 2.30 14.47 -21.78
CA GLU A 92 1.99 15.83 -22.25
C GLU A 92 1.53 15.83 -23.71
N GLN A 93 2.21 15.06 -24.57
CA GLN A 93 1.79 14.93 -25.97
C GLN A 93 0.40 14.30 -26.11
N TRP A 94 0.11 13.28 -25.31
CA TRP A 94 -1.24 12.69 -25.27
C TRP A 94 -2.28 13.73 -24.82
N LEU A 95 -2.04 14.49 -23.74
CA LEU A 95 -2.95 15.54 -23.27
C LEU A 95 -3.20 16.64 -24.32
N LYS A 96 -2.18 17.03 -25.08
CA LYS A 96 -2.32 18.03 -26.16
C LYS A 96 -3.26 17.56 -27.26
N ASN A 97 -3.32 16.26 -27.50
CA ASN A 97 -4.17 15.65 -28.52
C ASN A 97 -5.61 15.37 -28.04
N CYS A 98 -5.86 15.44 -26.72
CA CYS A 98 -7.20 15.27 -26.17
C CYS A 98 -8.10 16.45 -26.51
N ARG A 99 -9.37 16.16 -26.78
CA ARG A 99 -10.42 17.15 -27.06
C ARG A 99 -11.20 17.47 -25.79
N PRO A 100 -11.77 18.68 -25.68
CA PRO A 100 -12.70 19.02 -24.60
C PRO A 100 -13.88 18.02 -24.54
N GLY A 101 -14.22 17.55 -23.34
CA GLY A 101 -15.33 16.63 -23.11
C GLY A 101 -15.05 15.14 -23.43
N GLU A 102 -13.83 14.77 -23.82
CA GLU A 102 -13.47 13.35 -23.98
C GLU A 102 -13.38 12.59 -22.67
N GLN A 103 -13.07 13.29 -21.56
CA GLN A 103 -13.03 12.74 -20.22
C GLN A 103 -13.99 13.51 -19.31
N ASP A 104 -14.78 12.80 -18.53
CA ASP A 104 -15.61 13.39 -17.48
C ASP A 104 -14.82 13.55 -16.17
N VAL A 105 -14.08 12.49 -15.79
CA VAL A 105 -13.25 12.45 -14.59
C VAL A 105 -11.87 11.87 -14.90
N VAL A 106 -10.83 12.48 -14.37
CA VAL A 106 -9.46 11.95 -14.34
C VAL A 106 -9.09 11.60 -12.91
N PHE A 107 -8.75 10.32 -12.68
CA PHE A 107 -8.25 9.80 -11.41
C PHE A 107 -6.75 9.55 -11.53
N SER A 108 -5.94 10.30 -10.81
CA SER A 108 -4.50 10.32 -11.02
C SER A 108 -3.72 9.88 -9.79
N ALA A 109 -2.79 8.95 -9.99
CA ALA A 109 -1.83 8.52 -8.98
C ALA A 109 -0.83 9.64 -8.64
N TYR A 110 -0.62 9.87 -7.36
CA TYR A 110 0.48 10.65 -6.83
C TYR A 110 1.45 9.68 -6.12
N PRO A 111 2.79 9.76 -6.33
CA PRO A 111 3.57 10.99 -6.24
C PRO A 111 4.20 11.52 -7.54
N LEU A 112 3.84 11.09 -8.72
CA LEU A 112 4.42 11.71 -9.91
C LEU A 112 3.91 13.15 -10.09
N ILE A 113 4.61 14.11 -9.43
CA ILE A 113 4.21 15.52 -9.33
C ILE A 113 4.01 16.15 -10.71
N ALA A 114 4.91 15.89 -11.67
CA ALA A 114 4.87 16.50 -13.00
C ALA A 114 3.61 16.11 -13.78
N THR A 115 3.18 14.84 -13.71
CA THR A 115 1.94 14.37 -14.35
C THR A 115 0.72 15.08 -13.79
N ASN A 116 0.67 15.22 -12.45
CA ASN A 116 -0.45 15.90 -11.77
C ASN A 116 -0.49 17.41 -12.05
N LEU A 117 0.67 18.05 -12.23
CA LEU A 117 0.74 19.45 -12.68
C LEU A 117 0.19 19.61 -14.09
N LEU A 118 0.59 18.76 -15.04
CA LEU A 118 0.07 18.78 -16.41
C LEU A 118 -1.45 18.58 -16.45
N LEU A 119 -1.96 17.64 -15.66
CA LEU A 119 -3.40 17.45 -15.53
C LEU A 119 -4.09 18.74 -15.04
N GLY A 120 -3.58 19.36 -14.00
CA GLY A 120 -4.12 20.59 -13.47
C GLY A 120 -4.09 21.75 -14.49
N GLU A 121 -3.00 21.89 -15.23
CA GLU A 121 -2.81 22.95 -16.24
C GLU A 121 -3.75 22.79 -17.46
N HIS A 122 -4.10 21.53 -17.81
CA HIS A 122 -4.98 21.25 -18.95
C HIS A 122 -6.47 21.11 -18.56
N LYS A 123 -6.79 21.03 -17.26
CA LYS A 123 -8.13 20.79 -16.74
C LYS A 123 -9.18 21.78 -17.31
N ALA A 124 -8.90 23.07 -17.25
CA ALA A 124 -9.82 24.09 -17.74
C ALA A 124 -10.10 23.98 -19.25
N ARG A 125 -9.11 23.61 -20.05
CA ARG A 125 -9.27 23.41 -21.50
C ARG A 125 -10.06 22.16 -21.84
N LEU A 126 -9.83 21.06 -21.09
CA LEU A 126 -10.41 19.75 -21.40
C LEU A 126 -11.74 19.49 -20.70
N GLY A 127 -12.05 20.20 -19.62
CA GLY A 127 -13.36 20.20 -18.95
C GLY A 127 -13.60 19.05 -17.97
N TYR A 128 -12.58 18.26 -17.62
CA TYR A 128 -12.73 17.15 -16.68
C TYR A 128 -12.60 17.58 -15.20
N LYS A 129 -13.15 16.78 -14.30
CA LYS A 129 -12.86 16.83 -12.86
C LYS A 129 -11.61 16.01 -12.55
N LEU A 130 -10.76 16.52 -11.66
CA LEU A 130 -9.48 15.88 -11.30
C LEU A 130 -9.52 15.35 -9.85
N ILE A 131 -9.34 14.04 -9.68
CA ILE A 131 -9.13 13.40 -8.39
C ILE A 131 -7.65 12.98 -8.31
N ILE A 132 -6.97 13.35 -7.23
CA ILE A 132 -5.60 12.92 -6.97
C ILE A 132 -5.60 11.89 -5.84
N ASP A 133 -5.05 10.69 -6.11
CA ASP A 133 -4.90 9.59 -5.16
C ASP A 133 -3.49 9.54 -4.61
N VAL A 134 -3.34 9.90 -3.34
CA VAL A 134 -2.05 10.07 -2.66
C VAL A 134 -1.60 8.74 -2.06
N GLN A 135 -0.62 8.10 -2.75
CA GLN A 135 -0.03 6.82 -2.35
C GLN A 135 1.24 6.97 -1.52
N ASP A 136 1.87 8.14 -1.61
CA ASP A 136 3.08 8.50 -0.89
C ASP A 136 3.20 10.03 -0.83
N VAL A 137 3.87 10.57 0.16
CA VAL A 137 4.05 12.03 0.34
C VAL A 137 5.42 12.47 -0.15
N TRP A 138 5.49 12.85 -1.41
CA TRP A 138 6.66 13.48 -1.99
C TRP A 138 6.53 15.00 -1.92
N PRO A 139 7.62 15.72 -1.58
CA PRO A 139 9.02 15.27 -1.40
C PRO A 139 9.36 14.77 0.02
N GLU A 140 8.42 14.78 0.96
CA GLU A 140 8.67 14.49 2.38
C GLU A 140 9.29 13.11 2.61
N SER A 141 8.85 12.09 1.86
CA SER A 141 9.40 10.72 1.92
C SER A 141 10.90 10.65 1.64
N PHE A 142 11.47 11.61 0.89
CA PHE A 142 12.91 11.65 0.66
C PHE A 142 13.71 11.94 1.94
N SER A 143 13.11 12.59 2.93
CA SER A 143 13.76 12.86 4.21
C SER A 143 14.10 11.58 4.97
N SER A 144 13.38 10.47 4.73
CA SER A 144 13.69 9.17 5.31
C SER A 144 14.99 8.56 4.75
N VAL A 145 15.30 8.85 3.48
CA VAL A 145 16.48 8.33 2.78
C VAL A 145 17.69 9.26 2.93
N VAL A 146 17.45 10.57 3.05
CA VAL A 146 18.49 11.60 3.15
C VAL A 146 18.44 12.26 4.53
N PRO A 147 19.27 11.83 5.50
CA PRO A 147 19.19 12.28 6.90
C PRO A 147 19.25 13.80 7.11
N PHE A 148 19.98 14.51 6.26
CA PHE A 148 20.06 15.97 6.28
C PHE A 148 18.69 16.64 6.07
N LEU A 149 17.83 16.06 5.23
CA LEU A 149 16.50 16.61 4.93
C LEU A 149 15.52 16.47 6.10
N LYS A 150 15.75 15.57 7.06
CA LYS A 150 14.89 15.40 8.25
C LYS A 150 14.73 16.65 9.10
N LYS A 151 15.71 17.57 9.06
CA LYS A 151 15.71 18.80 9.84
C LYS A 151 15.06 19.98 9.10
N ILE A 152 14.72 19.81 7.83
CA ILE A 152 14.12 20.86 7.00
C ILE A 152 12.60 20.76 7.14
N PRO A 153 11.89 21.84 7.49
CA PRO A 153 10.44 21.87 7.45
C PRO A 153 9.91 21.43 6.09
N HIS A 154 8.86 20.64 6.05
CA HIS A 154 8.37 20.02 4.82
C HIS A 154 8.04 21.03 3.71
N ASN A 155 7.54 22.21 4.07
CA ASN A 155 7.24 23.31 3.14
C ASN A 155 8.47 23.96 2.50
N LEU A 156 9.66 23.73 3.04
CA LEU A 156 10.94 24.20 2.53
C LEU A 156 11.74 23.14 1.78
N LEU A 157 11.25 21.90 1.73
CA LEU A 157 11.89 20.84 0.97
C LEU A 157 11.89 21.17 -0.54
N PRO A 158 12.90 20.72 -1.31
CA PRO A 158 12.87 20.81 -2.76
C PRO A 158 11.58 20.20 -3.32
N PHE A 159 10.97 20.89 -4.30
CA PHE A 159 9.70 20.49 -4.96
C PHE A 159 8.42 20.64 -4.12
N SER A 160 8.45 21.03 -2.84
CA SER A 160 7.22 21.19 -2.01
C SER A 160 6.23 22.17 -2.63
N SER A 161 6.69 23.30 -3.19
CA SER A 161 5.82 24.27 -3.87
C SER A 161 5.12 23.65 -5.08
N ARG A 162 5.79 22.77 -5.82
CA ARG A 162 5.23 22.06 -6.98
C ARG A 162 4.23 20.99 -6.54
N ALA A 163 4.53 20.26 -5.47
CA ALA A 163 3.63 19.30 -4.84
C ALA A 163 2.34 19.99 -4.37
N ASN A 164 2.46 21.08 -3.62
CA ASN A 164 1.32 21.87 -3.16
C ASN A 164 0.49 22.44 -4.32
N ARG A 165 1.14 22.86 -5.42
CA ARG A 165 0.42 23.30 -6.64
C ARG A 165 -0.34 22.14 -7.28
N ALA A 166 0.23 20.93 -7.34
CA ALA A 166 -0.47 19.76 -7.85
C ALA A 166 -1.72 19.46 -7.01
N TYR A 167 -1.62 19.44 -5.68
CA TYR A 167 -2.78 19.23 -4.81
C TYR A 167 -3.87 20.29 -4.98
N ARG A 168 -3.51 21.57 -5.20
CA ARG A 168 -4.50 22.66 -5.43
C ARG A 168 -5.31 22.50 -6.70
N TYR A 169 -4.84 21.76 -7.68
CA TYR A 169 -5.60 21.49 -8.90
C TYR A 169 -6.70 20.44 -8.73
N ALA A 170 -6.64 19.62 -7.69
CA ALA A 170 -7.61 18.56 -7.44
C ALA A 170 -9.01 19.15 -7.11
N ASP A 171 -10.05 18.54 -7.65
CA ASP A 171 -11.45 18.73 -7.25
C ASP A 171 -11.83 17.83 -6.08
N ALA A 172 -11.10 16.71 -5.89
CA ALA A 172 -11.14 15.87 -4.71
C ALA A 172 -9.81 15.17 -4.48
N LEU A 173 -9.59 14.73 -3.25
CA LEU A 173 -8.40 14.00 -2.83
C LEU A 173 -8.82 12.62 -2.32
N VAL A 174 -8.07 11.60 -2.70
CA VAL A 174 -8.13 10.27 -2.09
C VAL A 174 -6.74 9.97 -1.53
N ALA A 175 -6.65 9.24 -0.45
CA ALA A 175 -5.36 8.83 0.10
C ALA A 175 -5.43 7.43 0.71
N VAL A 176 -4.27 6.75 0.75
CA VAL A 176 -4.14 5.44 1.39
C VAL A 176 -3.98 5.52 2.91
N SER A 177 -3.96 6.72 3.47
CA SER A 177 -3.93 6.97 4.91
C SER A 177 -4.41 8.37 5.26
N GLN A 178 -4.85 8.57 6.49
CA GLN A 178 -5.27 9.87 7.00
C GLN A 178 -4.09 10.86 6.98
N THR A 179 -2.92 10.43 7.41
CA THR A 179 -1.69 11.24 7.39
C THR A 179 -1.40 11.82 6.00
N TYR A 180 -1.61 11.02 4.94
CA TYR A 180 -1.37 11.48 3.57
C TYR A 180 -2.48 12.41 3.07
N LEU A 181 -3.72 12.13 3.46
CA LEU A 181 -4.83 13.04 3.15
C LEU A 181 -4.64 14.40 3.83
N ASP A 182 -4.27 14.42 5.10
CA ASP A 182 -4.05 15.65 5.86
C ASP A 182 -2.92 16.48 5.23
N ARG A 183 -1.82 15.84 4.85
CA ARG A 183 -0.73 16.50 4.13
C ARG A 183 -1.18 17.15 2.80
N ALA A 184 -2.00 16.47 2.03
CA ALA A 184 -2.54 17.02 0.79
C ALA A 184 -3.54 18.16 1.05
N LYS A 185 -4.36 18.03 2.10
CA LYS A 185 -5.33 19.04 2.54
C LYS A 185 -4.70 20.32 3.09
N GLU A 186 -3.48 20.30 3.61
CA GLU A 186 -2.74 21.54 3.93
C GLU A 186 -2.65 22.49 2.72
N ALA A 187 -2.53 21.94 1.51
CA ALA A 187 -2.45 22.72 0.28
C ALA A 187 -3.83 23.00 -0.34
N ASN A 188 -4.83 22.17 -0.09
CA ASN A 188 -6.18 22.25 -0.65
C ASN A 188 -7.25 21.86 0.39
N PRO A 189 -7.52 22.69 1.40
CA PRO A 189 -8.31 22.31 2.58
C PRO A 189 -9.81 22.08 2.30
N ASN A 190 -10.36 22.74 1.29
CA ASN A 190 -11.80 22.82 1.09
C ASN A 190 -12.38 21.76 0.14
N VAL A 191 -11.54 20.94 -0.50
CA VAL A 191 -12.02 19.90 -1.41
C VAL A 191 -12.48 18.66 -0.64
N PRO A 192 -13.42 17.88 -1.17
CA PRO A 192 -13.75 16.56 -0.65
C PRO A 192 -12.50 15.68 -0.52
N GLY A 193 -12.43 14.86 0.53
CA GLY A 193 -11.33 13.94 0.73
C GLY A 193 -11.79 12.63 1.34
N GLU A 194 -11.27 11.51 0.83
CA GLU A 194 -11.58 10.17 1.30
C GLU A 194 -10.31 9.39 1.63
N VAL A 195 -10.30 8.76 2.80
CA VAL A 195 -9.28 7.76 3.12
C VAL A 195 -9.79 6.38 2.71
N VAL A 196 -9.04 5.74 1.83
CA VAL A 196 -9.33 4.39 1.37
C VAL A 196 -8.04 3.57 1.38
N TYR A 197 -7.90 2.71 2.36
CA TYR A 197 -6.73 1.83 2.48
C TYR A 197 -6.61 0.88 1.27
N SER A 198 -5.43 0.32 1.05
CA SER A 198 -5.23 -0.69 -0.01
C SER A 198 -6.15 -1.90 0.16
N GLY A 199 -6.53 -2.18 1.39
CA GLY A 199 -7.46 -3.24 1.75
C GLY A 199 -6.94 -4.64 1.47
N ALA A 200 -7.64 -5.64 1.97
CA ALA A 200 -7.38 -7.06 1.74
C ALA A 200 -8.46 -7.69 0.85
N ASP A 201 -8.09 -8.79 0.21
CA ASP A 201 -8.99 -9.59 -0.63
C ASP A 201 -9.68 -10.65 0.25
N PHE A 202 -10.77 -10.26 0.92
CA PHE A 202 -11.51 -11.15 1.83
C PHE A 202 -11.99 -12.43 1.14
N PRO A 203 -12.53 -12.41 -0.09
CA PRO A 203 -12.89 -13.63 -0.80
C PRO A 203 -11.72 -14.62 -0.97
N LYS A 204 -10.53 -14.12 -1.33
CA LYS A 204 -9.33 -14.99 -1.43
C LYS A 204 -8.85 -15.47 -0.07
N LEU A 205 -8.94 -14.62 0.93
CA LEU A 205 -8.61 -14.99 2.31
C LEU A 205 -9.59 -16.07 2.80
N ASP A 206 -10.90 -15.89 2.60
CA ASP A 206 -11.92 -16.83 3.04
C ASP A 206 -11.78 -18.19 2.35
N ALA A 207 -11.43 -18.21 1.07
CA ALA A 207 -11.22 -19.43 0.29
C ALA A 207 -9.99 -20.24 0.74
N ALA A 208 -9.00 -19.63 1.40
CA ALA A 208 -7.83 -20.33 1.91
C ALA A 208 -8.21 -21.16 3.15
N PRO A 209 -8.00 -22.49 3.17
CA PRO A 209 -8.24 -23.29 4.37
C PRO A 209 -7.23 -22.94 5.44
N ALA A 210 -7.63 -22.96 6.72
CA ALA A 210 -6.67 -22.84 7.81
C ALA A 210 -5.76 -24.06 7.85
N LYS A 211 -4.44 -23.84 7.98
CA LYS A 211 -3.48 -24.93 8.16
C LYS A 211 -3.69 -25.58 9.51
N ASP A 212 -3.87 -26.89 9.54
CA ASP A 212 -3.84 -27.67 10.78
C ASP A 212 -2.40 -28.05 11.09
N PHE A 213 -1.94 -27.69 12.29
CA PHE A 213 -0.58 -28.00 12.77
C PHE A 213 -0.53 -29.25 13.65
N GLY A 214 -1.70 -29.78 14.07
CA GLY A 214 -1.82 -31.05 14.80
C GLY A 214 -1.37 -31.01 16.26
N ASP A 215 -1.08 -29.84 16.81
CA ASP A 215 -0.66 -29.65 18.22
C ASP A 215 -1.30 -28.38 18.84
N SER A 216 -0.99 -28.11 20.11
CA SER A 216 -1.55 -26.99 20.91
C SER A 216 -0.59 -25.83 21.11
N LYS A 217 0.47 -25.70 20.30
CA LYS A 217 1.39 -24.56 20.40
C LYS A 217 0.71 -23.25 20.06
N THR A 218 1.03 -22.18 20.78
CA THR A 218 0.62 -20.84 20.38
C THR A 218 1.52 -20.31 19.28
N ARG A 219 0.94 -19.92 18.16
CA ARG A 219 1.67 -19.54 16.93
C ARG A 219 1.61 -18.06 16.65
N PHE A 220 2.78 -17.46 16.66
CA PHE A 220 2.99 -16.10 16.13
C PHE A 220 3.30 -16.19 14.64
N PHE A 221 2.89 -15.17 13.87
CA PHE A 221 3.26 -15.09 12.48
C PHE A 221 3.58 -13.66 12.02
N TYR A 222 4.51 -13.58 11.07
CA TYR A 222 4.89 -12.37 10.37
C TYR A 222 4.73 -12.56 8.86
N LEU A 223 4.15 -11.56 8.19
CA LEU A 223 3.99 -11.51 6.73
C LEU A 223 4.81 -10.39 6.12
N GLY A 224 5.47 -10.66 4.99
CA GLY A 224 5.99 -9.64 4.10
C GLY A 224 7.50 -9.50 4.03
N THR A 225 7.95 -8.33 3.59
CA THR A 225 9.35 -8.06 3.29
C THR A 225 10.21 -8.10 4.55
N LEU A 226 11.41 -8.69 4.42
CA LEU A 226 12.45 -8.70 5.43
C LEU A 226 13.53 -7.70 5.03
N SER A 227 13.47 -6.49 5.60
CA SER A 227 14.40 -5.40 5.29
C SER A 227 14.56 -4.44 6.46
N TYR A 228 15.47 -3.52 6.35
CA TYR A 228 15.87 -2.56 7.39
C TYR A 228 14.75 -1.78 8.08
N SER A 229 13.57 -1.69 7.46
CA SER A 229 12.41 -1.01 8.07
C SER A 229 11.63 -1.91 9.04
N TYR A 230 11.91 -3.21 9.06
CA TYR A 230 11.13 -4.20 9.80
C TYR A 230 11.94 -4.87 10.90
N ASP A 231 11.42 -4.83 12.11
CA ASP A 231 12.08 -5.31 13.33
C ASP A 231 11.83 -6.81 13.61
N VAL A 232 11.99 -7.63 12.58
CA VAL A 232 11.78 -9.09 12.71
C VAL A 232 12.84 -9.75 13.60
N GLU A 233 14.00 -9.13 13.75
CA GLU A 233 15.05 -9.64 14.63
C GLU A 233 14.63 -9.65 16.10
N THR A 234 13.99 -8.57 16.58
CA THR A 234 13.44 -8.51 17.95
C THR A 234 12.40 -9.60 18.16
N VAL A 235 11.55 -9.86 17.15
CA VAL A 235 10.56 -10.94 17.21
C VAL A 235 11.22 -12.30 17.35
N CYS A 236 12.24 -12.60 16.54
CA CYS A 236 12.97 -13.86 16.63
C CYS A 236 13.63 -14.05 18.01
N LYS A 237 14.30 -13.01 18.53
CA LYS A 237 14.93 -13.04 19.85
C LYS A 237 13.90 -13.19 20.98
N GLY A 238 12.77 -12.49 20.86
CA GLY A 238 11.69 -12.54 21.85
C GLY A 238 11.02 -13.91 21.92
N VAL A 239 10.74 -14.53 20.76
CA VAL A 239 10.20 -15.89 20.72
C VAL A 239 11.22 -16.90 21.25
N ARG A 240 12.50 -16.73 20.94
CA ARG A 240 13.57 -17.59 21.54
C ARG A 240 13.55 -17.49 23.05
N LYS A 241 13.43 -16.27 23.61
CA LYS A 241 13.37 -16.08 25.07
C LYS A 241 12.11 -16.70 25.68
N LEU A 242 10.96 -16.62 25.01
CA LEU A 242 9.75 -17.32 25.46
C LEU A 242 9.94 -18.83 25.51
N LEU A 243 10.60 -19.42 24.49
CA LEU A 243 10.96 -20.85 24.47
C LEU A 243 11.93 -21.23 25.61
N ASP A 244 12.94 -20.39 25.87
CA ASP A 244 13.88 -20.58 26.97
C ASP A 244 13.18 -20.47 28.34
N ASP A 245 12.15 -19.64 28.46
CA ASP A 245 11.28 -19.53 29.64
C ASP A 245 10.28 -20.72 29.79
N GLY A 246 10.26 -21.66 28.82
CA GLY A 246 9.42 -22.86 28.84
C GLY A 246 8.01 -22.64 28.24
N GLU A 247 7.77 -21.54 27.56
CA GLU A 247 6.48 -21.29 26.89
C GLU A 247 6.35 -22.18 25.63
N ASN A 248 5.15 -22.72 25.41
CA ASN A 248 4.85 -23.58 24.27
C ASN A 248 4.45 -22.75 23.03
N VAL A 249 5.42 -22.12 22.39
CA VAL A 249 5.21 -21.16 21.28
C VAL A 249 5.94 -21.56 20.00
N GLU A 250 5.50 -21.04 18.86
CA GLU A 250 6.11 -21.20 17.56
C GLU A 250 6.02 -19.89 16.76
N LEU A 251 6.99 -19.62 15.87
CA LEU A 251 7.01 -18.43 15.00
C LEU A 251 7.08 -18.82 13.52
N HIS A 252 6.17 -18.29 12.73
CA HIS A 252 6.10 -18.48 11.28
C HIS A 252 6.41 -17.18 10.55
N ILE A 253 7.52 -17.11 9.81
CA ILE A 253 7.97 -15.95 9.06
C ILE A 253 7.78 -16.23 7.57
N MET A 254 6.81 -15.54 6.95
CA MET A 254 6.43 -15.71 5.54
C MET A 254 6.79 -14.47 4.75
N GLY A 255 7.75 -14.60 3.86
CA GLY A 255 8.28 -13.52 3.04
C GLY A 255 9.78 -13.57 2.88
N GLY A 256 10.32 -12.64 2.12
CA GLY A 256 11.74 -12.58 1.82
C GLY A 256 12.24 -11.14 1.77
N GLY A 257 13.51 -10.99 1.46
CA GLY A 257 14.14 -9.67 1.38
C GLY A 257 15.61 -9.71 1.73
N PRO A 258 16.29 -8.56 1.69
CA PRO A 258 17.75 -8.50 1.91
C PRO A 258 18.20 -8.99 3.28
N ASP A 259 17.33 -8.98 4.30
CA ASP A 259 17.67 -9.42 5.65
C ASP A 259 17.39 -10.91 5.89
N LEU A 260 16.83 -11.65 4.92
CA LEU A 260 16.44 -13.05 5.10
C LEU A 260 17.61 -13.92 5.58
N ASP A 261 18.76 -13.86 4.91
CA ASP A 261 19.90 -14.71 5.23
C ASP A 261 20.47 -14.40 6.62
N ARG A 262 20.48 -13.13 6.99
CA ARG A 262 20.89 -12.71 8.34
C ARG A 262 19.91 -13.20 9.41
N LEU A 263 18.61 -13.15 9.14
CA LEU A 263 17.59 -13.58 10.10
C LEU A 263 17.50 -15.10 10.24
N LYS A 264 17.84 -15.87 9.22
CA LYS A 264 17.87 -17.34 9.27
C LYS A 264 18.79 -17.91 10.35
N GLN A 265 19.75 -17.14 10.90
CA GLN A 265 20.53 -17.58 12.06
C GLN A 265 19.67 -17.91 13.29
N TYR A 266 18.45 -17.37 13.37
CA TYR A 266 17.49 -17.64 14.44
C TYR A 266 16.62 -18.88 14.16
N ALA A 267 16.70 -19.48 12.97
CA ALA A 267 15.89 -20.63 12.59
C ALA A 267 16.13 -21.83 13.53
N CYS A 268 15.07 -22.48 13.93
CA CYS A 268 15.07 -23.74 14.68
C CYS A 268 13.74 -24.47 14.46
N GLU A 269 13.49 -25.53 15.19
CA GLU A 269 12.21 -26.28 15.09
C GLU A 269 10.99 -25.37 15.29
N ASP A 270 11.08 -24.43 16.21
CA ASP A 270 9.99 -23.53 16.60
C ASP A 270 10.05 -22.14 15.95
N ILE A 271 11.06 -21.83 15.13
CA ILE A 271 11.18 -20.57 14.37
C ILE A 271 11.40 -20.90 12.89
N LYS A 272 10.34 -20.78 12.10
CA LYS A 272 10.26 -21.25 10.71
C LYS A 272 10.25 -20.10 9.70
N PHE A 273 11.14 -20.17 8.71
CA PHE A 273 11.23 -19.24 7.59
C PHE A 273 10.75 -19.91 6.31
N TYR A 274 9.69 -19.39 5.71
CA TYR A 274 9.06 -19.93 4.48
C TYR A 274 9.66 -19.34 3.20
N GLY A 275 10.28 -18.16 3.27
CA GLY A 275 10.64 -17.40 2.08
C GLY A 275 9.38 -16.87 1.37
N TYR A 276 9.50 -16.65 0.07
CA TYR A 276 8.34 -16.28 -0.74
C TYR A 276 7.50 -17.52 -1.04
N ILE A 277 6.24 -17.49 -0.60
CA ILE A 277 5.22 -18.50 -0.90
C ILE A 277 3.99 -17.84 -1.53
N PRO A 278 3.17 -18.58 -2.30
CA PRO A 278 1.94 -18.05 -2.89
C PRO A 278 1.00 -17.47 -1.83
N TYR A 279 0.26 -16.42 -2.19
CA TYR A 279 -0.64 -15.73 -1.25
C TYR A 279 -1.65 -16.68 -0.58
N ALA A 280 -2.23 -17.61 -1.33
CA ALA A 280 -3.18 -18.59 -0.77
C ALA A 280 -2.54 -19.50 0.30
N GLU A 281 -1.29 -19.94 0.08
CA GLU A 281 -0.53 -20.72 1.05
C GLU A 281 -0.16 -19.89 2.27
N MET A 282 0.27 -18.64 2.06
CA MET A 282 0.57 -17.68 3.11
C MET A 282 -0.65 -17.44 4.02
N MET A 283 -1.83 -17.24 3.42
CA MET A 283 -3.08 -17.06 4.17
C MET A 283 -3.50 -18.34 4.89
N SER A 284 -3.27 -19.51 4.30
CA SER A 284 -3.54 -20.80 4.95
C SER A 284 -2.73 -20.97 6.24
N VAL A 285 -1.42 -20.69 6.18
CA VAL A 285 -0.56 -20.72 7.37
C VAL A 285 -0.99 -19.67 8.39
N ALA A 286 -1.23 -18.42 7.97
CA ALA A 286 -1.64 -17.33 8.85
C ALA A 286 -2.98 -17.61 9.55
N LYS A 287 -3.95 -18.24 8.85
CA LYS A 287 -5.24 -18.65 9.45
C LYS A 287 -5.06 -19.75 10.52
N GLY A 288 -4.08 -20.62 10.36
CA GLY A 288 -3.74 -21.63 11.37
C GLY A 288 -2.97 -21.09 12.57
N CYS A 289 -2.39 -19.89 12.50
CA CYS A 289 -1.69 -19.23 13.59
C CYS A 289 -2.64 -18.40 14.48
N ASP A 290 -2.17 -17.97 15.65
CA ASP A 290 -2.97 -17.31 16.68
C ASP A 290 -2.78 -15.80 16.72
N ILE A 291 -1.55 -15.30 16.57
CA ILE A 291 -1.16 -13.91 16.83
C ILE A 291 -0.33 -13.38 15.67
N SER A 292 -0.77 -12.28 15.08
CA SER A 292 -0.02 -11.56 14.05
C SER A 292 1.01 -10.60 14.68
N VAL A 293 2.12 -10.36 13.99
CA VAL A 293 3.17 -9.46 14.46
C VAL A 293 3.44 -8.35 13.44
N ASN A 294 3.06 -7.12 13.78
CA ASN A 294 3.37 -5.91 13.01
C ASN A 294 4.70 -5.33 13.50
N ALA A 295 5.81 -5.93 13.05
CA ALA A 295 7.16 -5.58 13.43
C ALA A 295 7.73 -4.49 12.52
N ILE A 296 7.65 -3.24 12.93
CA ILE A 296 8.16 -2.07 12.19
C ILE A 296 9.04 -1.25 13.12
N HIS A 297 10.23 -0.88 12.64
CA HIS A 297 11.13 -0.03 13.43
C HIS A 297 10.53 1.36 13.69
N SER A 298 10.75 1.90 14.88
CA SER A 298 10.24 3.21 15.32
C SER A 298 10.70 4.40 14.45
N TYR A 299 11.81 4.24 13.72
CA TYR A 299 12.30 5.25 12.77
C TYR A 299 11.68 5.15 11.37
N ALA A 300 10.93 4.10 11.08
CA ALA A 300 10.31 3.90 9.77
C ALA A 300 9.03 4.75 9.66
N MET A 301 8.94 5.54 8.59
CA MET A 301 7.84 6.48 8.37
C MET A 301 6.66 5.86 7.59
N GLN A 302 6.39 4.59 7.84
CA GLN A 302 5.28 3.89 7.18
C GLN A 302 3.97 4.22 7.90
N SER A 303 2.91 4.41 7.12
CA SER A 303 1.55 4.50 7.60
C SER A 303 0.86 3.12 7.53
N ILE A 304 -0.39 3.05 7.12
CA ILE A 304 -1.12 1.79 6.95
C ILE A 304 -0.50 0.97 5.81
N THR A 305 0.13 -0.14 6.15
CA THR A 305 0.78 -1.03 5.18
C THR A 305 -0.18 -2.08 4.62
N ASN A 306 0.16 -2.65 3.45
CA ASN A 306 -0.64 -3.76 2.88
C ASN A 306 -0.72 -4.96 3.84
N LYS A 307 0.38 -5.28 4.55
CA LYS A 307 0.39 -6.37 5.54
C LYS A 307 -0.55 -6.09 6.72
N LEU A 308 -0.66 -4.84 7.17
CA LEU A 308 -1.61 -4.49 8.22
C LEU A 308 -3.04 -4.71 7.76
N SER A 309 -3.35 -4.41 6.48
CA SER A 309 -4.66 -4.74 5.91
C SER A 309 -4.96 -6.25 5.93
N ASP A 310 -3.97 -7.09 5.64
CA ASP A 310 -4.11 -8.55 5.73
C ASP A 310 -4.29 -9.00 7.19
N TYR A 311 -3.55 -8.43 8.15
CA TYR A 311 -3.72 -8.72 9.58
C TYR A 311 -5.11 -8.33 10.09
N MET A 312 -5.60 -7.15 9.71
CA MET A 312 -6.96 -6.72 10.05
C MET A 312 -8.01 -7.66 9.45
N ALA A 313 -7.82 -8.11 8.21
CA ALA A 313 -8.73 -9.07 7.57
C ALA A 313 -8.74 -10.46 8.25
N LEU A 314 -7.60 -10.89 8.78
CA LEU A 314 -7.50 -12.13 9.56
C LEU A 314 -8.19 -12.03 10.92
N GLN A 315 -8.44 -10.81 11.43
CA GLN A 315 -9.11 -10.53 12.71
C GLN A 315 -8.50 -11.27 13.90
N LYS A 316 -7.17 -11.44 13.88
CA LYS A 316 -6.42 -12.07 14.97
C LYS A 316 -5.76 -11.01 15.85
N PRO A 317 -5.47 -11.34 17.13
CA PRO A 317 -4.68 -10.48 18.00
C PRO A 317 -3.38 -10.03 17.33
N ILE A 318 -2.94 -8.79 17.61
CA ILE A 318 -1.75 -8.20 16.99
C ILE A 318 -0.73 -7.76 18.06
N LEU A 319 0.52 -8.21 17.92
CA LEU A 319 1.67 -7.56 18.55
C LEU A 319 2.19 -6.46 17.63
N ASN A 320 2.37 -5.25 18.15
CA ASN A 320 2.70 -4.09 17.34
C ASN A 320 3.91 -3.34 17.89
N SER A 321 4.85 -2.95 17.01
CA SER A 321 5.94 -2.03 17.35
C SER A 321 5.94 -0.75 16.53
N GLN A 322 4.98 -0.59 15.62
CA GLN A 322 4.88 0.61 14.79
C GLN A 322 4.33 1.79 15.62
N VAL A 323 5.07 2.88 15.62
CA VAL A 323 4.68 4.14 16.27
C VAL A 323 4.05 5.05 15.22
N ASN A 324 2.72 5.08 15.17
CA ASN A 324 1.93 5.92 14.29
C ASN A 324 0.50 6.05 14.83
N ASP A 325 -0.02 7.28 14.95
CA ASP A 325 -1.32 7.54 15.57
C ASP A 325 -2.49 6.88 14.83
N GLU A 326 -2.45 6.85 13.49
CA GLU A 326 -3.47 6.20 12.68
C GLU A 326 -3.45 4.67 12.86
N VAL A 327 -2.25 4.08 12.98
CA VAL A 327 -2.10 2.65 13.29
C VAL A 327 -2.62 2.35 14.67
N ALA A 328 -2.30 3.17 15.68
CA ALA A 328 -2.80 3.02 17.04
C ALA A 328 -4.35 3.07 17.08
N GLU A 329 -4.96 4.01 16.34
CA GLU A 329 -6.43 4.10 16.21
C GLU A 329 -7.02 2.84 15.56
N VAL A 330 -6.44 2.37 14.46
CA VAL A 330 -6.90 1.18 13.75
C VAL A 330 -6.78 -0.08 14.63
N LEU A 331 -5.73 -0.21 15.41
CA LEU A 331 -5.52 -1.37 16.28
C LEU A 331 -6.54 -1.47 17.41
N THR A 332 -7.24 -0.38 17.76
CA THR A 332 -8.35 -0.45 18.75
C THR A 332 -9.51 -1.34 18.29
N LEU A 333 -9.55 -1.71 17.00
CA LEU A 333 -10.61 -2.55 16.42
C LEU A 333 -10.49 -4.04 16.79
N LEU A 334 -9.35 -4.46 17.34
CA LEU A 334 -9.10 -5.84 17.73
C LEU A 334 -8.12 -5.93 18.91
N PRO A 335 -7.98 -7.09 19.57
CA PRO A 335 -7.01 -7.28 20.64
C PRO A 335 -5.60 -6.98 20.15
N HIS A 336 -4.88 -6.08 20.82
CA HIS A 336 -3.49 -5.77 20.52
C HIS A 336 -2.67 -5.50 21.77
N ALA A 337 -1.36 -5.65 21.64
CA ALA A 337 -0.38 -5.23 22.62
C ALA A 337 0.84 -4.62 21.92
N ASP A 338 1.29 -3.47 22.44
CA ASP A 338 2.44 -2.77 21.88
C ASP A 338 3.74 -3.17 22.58
N TYR A 339 4.82 -3.27 21.78
CA TYR A 339 6.17 -3.43 22.28
C TYR A 339 7.12 -2.41 21.66
N ARG A 340 8.22 -2.11 22.33
CA ARG A 340 9.24 -1.21 21.80
C ARG A 340 10.12 -1.94 20.80
N SER A 341 10.24 -1.41 19.58
CA SER A 341 11.15 -1.91 18.57
C SER A 341 12.59 -1.95 19.11
N GLY A 342 13.29 -3.05 18.89
CA GLY A 342 14.64 -3.31 19.40
C GLY A 342 14.72 -3.81 20.86
N ASP A 343 13.58 -3.91 21.56
CA ASP A 343 13.50 -4.28 22.98
C ASP A 343 12.85 -5.66 23.15
N VAL A 344 13.68 -6.66 23.35
CA VAL A 344 13.27 -8.07 23.51
C VAL A 344 12.40 -8.29 24.75
N ASP A 345 12.71 -7.62 25.86
CA ASP A 345 11.94 -7.77 27.10
C ASP A 345 10.55 -7.15 26.97
N SER A 346 10.46 -6.00 26.28
CA SER A 346 9.18 -5.38 25.93
C SER A 346 8.33 -6.29 25.03
N PHE A 347 8.94 -6.98 24.06
CA PHE A 347 8.24 -7.97 23.23
C PHE A 347 7.70 -9.14 24.04
N VAL A 348 8.51 -9.72 24.93
CA VAL A 348 8.13 -10.85 25.78
C VAL A 348 6.96 -10.46 26.69
N GLN A 349 7.00 -9.27 27.30
CA GLN A 349 5.91 -8.79 28.12
C GLN A 349 4.63 -8.62 27.31
N ALA A 350 4.69 -7.94 26.15
CA ALA A 350 3.55 -7.76 25.28
C ALA A 350 2.97 -9.10 24.76
N ALA A 351 3.85 -10.09 24.50
CA ALA A 351 3.41 -11.43 24.11
C ALA A 351 2.61 -12.13 25.22
N LYS A 352 3.05 -12.02 26.48
CA LYS A 352 2.31 -12.55 27.63
C LYS A 352 0.99 -11.82 27.85
N ASP A 353 0.98 -10.50 27.69
CA ASP A 353 -0.23 -9.68 27.84
C ASP A 353 -1.29 -10.02 26.77
N ILE A 354 -0.88 -10.17 25.50
CA ILE A 354 -1.81 -10.47 24.41
C ILE A 354 -2.40 -11.88 24.53
N LEU A 355 -1.65 -12.84 25.04
CA LEU A 355 -2.13 -14.20 25.29
C LEU A 355 -3.28 -14.23 26.31
N ALA A 356 -3.23 -13.37 27.32
CA ALA A 356 -4.33 -13.23 28.29
C ALA A 356 -5.58 -12.58 27.69
N ARG A 357 -5.43 -11.79 26.63
CA ARG A 357 -6.48 -10.98 26.00
C ARG A 357 -6.89 -11.46 24.60
N LYS A 358 -6.40 -12.60 24.14
CA LYS A 358 -6.63 -13.10 22.76
C LYS A 358 -8.11 -13.31 22.40
N ASN A 359 -8.97 -13.43 23.38
CA ASN A 359 -10.42 -13.62 23.20
C ASN A 359 -11.22 -12.32 23.41
N ASP A 360 -10.56 -11.17 23.58
CA ASP A 360 -11.27 -9.88 23.67
C ASP A 360 -12.05 -9.60 22.37
N PRO A 361 -13.13 -8.80 22.43
CA PRO A 361 -13.99 -8.54 21.27
C PRO A 361 -13.24 -7.91 20.09
N VAL A 362 -13.65 -8.31 18.88
CA VAL A 362 -13.20 -7.76 17.59
C VAL A 362 -14.33 -6.95 16.96
N GLN A 363 -14.05 -5.74 16.50
CA GLN A 363 -15.02 -4.88 15.79
C GLN A 363 -15.09 -5.25 14.30
N SER A 364 -15.60 -6.44 13.99
CA SER A 364 -15.57 -7.04 12.66
C SER A 364 -16.23 -6.16 11.58
N ASP A 365 -17.38 -5.53 11.88
CA ASP A 365 -18.09 -4.68 10.92
C ASP A 365 -17.26 -3.46 10.49
N GLU A 366 -16.56 -2.84 11.44
CA GLU A 366 -15.70 -1.70 11.16
C GLU A 366 -14.44 -2.12 10.38
N ILE A 367 -13.88 -3.28 10.70
CA ILE A 367 -12.77 -3.88 9.94
C ILE A 367 -13.22 -4.15 8.50
N VAL A 368 -14.37 -4.77 8.28
CA VAL A 368 -14.93 -4.99 6.95
C VAL A 368 -15.12 -3.67 6.20
N ARG A 369 -15.70 -2.67 6.84
CA ARG A 369 -15.94 -1.36 6.23
C ARG A 369 -14.67 -0.66 5.76
N ARG A 370 -13.57 -0.79 6.51
CA ARG A 370 -12.29 -0.11 6.21
C ARG A 370 -11.35 -0.94 5.34
N PHE A 371 -11.32 -2.26 5.52
CA PHE A 371 -10.26 -3.14 4.98
C PHE A 371 -10.75 -4.15 3.94
N LYS A 372 -12.05 -4.45 3.85
CA LYS A 372 -12.58 -5.27 2.78
C LYS A 372 -12.63 -4.44 1.49
N ARG A 373 -11.81 -4.85 0.52
CA ARG A 373 -11.49 -4.02 -0.65
C ARG A 373 -12.71 -3.62 -1.47
N ASP A 374 -13.61 -4.57 -1.76
CA ASP A 374 -14.83 -4.31 -2.52
C ASP A 374 -15.79 -3.31 -1.82
N VAL A 375 -15.81 -3.31 -0.49
CA VAL A 375 -16.58 -2.36 0.32
C VAL A 375 -15.87 -1.00 0.40
N ALA A 376 -14.59 -0.99 0.73
CA ALA A 376 -13.83 0.25 0.94
C ALA A 376 -13.71 1.08 -0.34
N TYR A 377 -13.50 0.44 -1.49
CA TYR A 377 -13.33 1.14 -2.77
C TYR A 377 -14.63 1.72 -3.32
N GLN A 378 -15.79 1.28 -2.82
CA GLN A 378 -17.07 1.91 -3.18
C GLN A 378 -17.10 3.40 -2.84
N LYS A 379 -16.34 3.85 -1.83
CA LYS A 379 -16.16 5.27 -1.52
C LYS A 379 -15.54 6.04 -2.69
N ILE A 380 -14.56 5.44 -3.39
CA ILE A 380 -13.92 6.06 -4.57
C ILE A 380 -14.92 6.11 -5.72
N VAL A 381 -15.65 5.02 -5.96
CA VAL A 381 -16.69 4.98 -7.02
C VAL A 381 -17.73 6.07 -6.79
N ASN A 382 -18.29 6.14 -5.59
CA ASN A 382 -19.28 7.14 -5.22
C ASN A 382 -18.75 8.59 -5.34
N LEU A 383 -17.46 8.81 -5.00
CA LEU A 383 -16.82 10.11 -5.14
C LEU A 383 -16.69 10.52 -6.62
N ILE A 384 -16.26 9.58 -7.48
CA ILE A 384 -16.13 9.79 -8.92
C ILE A 384 -17.49 10.14 -9.54
N GLU A 385 -18.53 9.34 -9.23
CA GLU A 385 -19.88 9.52 -9.76
C GLU A 385 -20.48 10.86 -9.32
N ARG A 386 -20.32 11.23 -8.05
CA ARG A 386 -20.79 12.52 -7.52
C ARG A 386 -20.13 13.69 -8.25
N LEU A 387 -18.79 13.69 -8.38
CA LEU A 387 -18.07 14.79 -9.03
C LEU A 387 -18.38 14.94 -10.52
N ALA A 388 -18.69 13.87 -11.21
CA ALA A 388 -19.06 13.92 -12.61
C ALA A 388 -20.43 14.60 -12.86
N HIS A 389 -21.29 14.65 -11.83
CA HIS A 389 -22.61 15.29 -11.89
C HIS A 389 -22.62 16.75 -11.40
N GLU A 390 -21.52 17.24 -10.81
CA GLU A 390 -21.28 18.64 -10.42
C GLU A 390 -20.69 19.47 -11.59
#